data_86d653220dfe5b4ec08a3825baf60f61
#
_entry.id   86d653220dfe5b4ec08a3825baf60f61
#
_cell.length_a   1.000
_cell.length_b   1.000
_cell.length_c   1.000
_cell.angle_alpha   90.00
_cell.angle_beta   90.00
_cell.angle_gamma   90.00
#
_symmetry.space_group_name_H-M   'P 1'
#
loop_
_entity.id
_entity.type
_entity.pdbx_description
1 polymer ?
#
loop_
_entity_poly.entity_id
_entity_poly.type
_entity_poly.pdbx_seq_one_letter_code
_entity_poly.pdbx_strand_id
1 'polypeptide(L)'
;MSGFSLSSEPFTLERDCQAVMVPQGETVTLPAGQIGYITQALGGSFTVYVEGNLFRIAGGDADALGKEPPRPIELEDGASDDEVEKLVWQQLRTCFDPEIPINVVELGLVYDVSLESNDDGVRKAYVKMTLTAPGCGMGDILVDDVRTKLELIPTVAEADVDLVFDPPWNHSMMSDAAKLETGML
;
A
#
# COMPACT_ATOMS: atom_id res chain seq x y z
N MET A 1 -14.28 -20.48 12.85
CA MET A 1 -13.11 -20.83 12.03
C MET A 1 -13.14 -19.98 10.77
N SER A 2 -12.52 -18.85 10.83
CA SER A 2 -12.29 -18.04 9.63
C SER A 2 -11.09 -18.64 8.92
N GLY A 3 -11.36 -19.53 7.98
CA GLY A 3 -10.35 -19.97 7.05
C GLY A 3 -9.87 -18.76 6.27
N PHE A 4 -8.61 -18.39 6.45
CA PHE A 4 -7.91 -17.60 5.44
C PHE A 4 -7.96 -18.43 4.17
N SER A 5 -8.94 -18.16 3.33
CA SER A 5 -8.92 -18.68 1.97
C SER A 5 -7.76 -17.97 1.29
N LEU A 6 -6.58 -18.56 1.36
CA LEU A 6 -5.51 -18.28 0.42
C LEU A 6 -6.03 -18.73 -0.94
N SER A 7 -6.79 -17.87 -1.60
CA SER A 7 -7.15 -18.09 -3.00
C SER A 7 -5.88 -17.87 -3.81
N SER A 8 -5.09 -18.92 -3.96
CA SER A 8 -3.96 -18.88 -4.87
C SER A 8 -4.46 -19.00 -6.29
N GLU A 9 -4.49 -17.89 -7.00
CA GLU A 9 -4.85 -17.84 -8.42
C GLU A 9 -3.60 -17.99 -9.26
N PRO A 10 -3.51 -19.00 -10.14
CA PRO A 10 -2.36 -19.16 -11.02
C PRO A 10 -2.30 -18.04 -12.05
N PHE A 11 -1.09 -17.59 -12.38
CA PHE A 11 -0.87 -16.61 -13.42
C PHE A 11 0.32 -16.98 -14.29
N THR A 12 0.36 -16.39 -15.48
CA THR A 12 1.52 -16.35 -16.36
C THR A 12 1.76 -14.90 -16.74
N LEU A 13 2.98 -14.39 -16.53
CA LEU A 13 3.29 -13.02 -16.89
C LEU A 13 3.21 -12.81 -18.42
N GLU A 14 2.45 -11.81 -18.83
CA GLU A 14 2.27 -11.46 -20.24
C GLU A 14 3.41 -10.62 -20.80
N ARG A 15 4.16 -9.95 -19.93
CA ARG A 15 5.36 -9.16 -20.25
C ARG A 15 6.33 -9.17 -19.09
N ASP A 16 7.56 -8.69 -19.33
CA ASP A 16 8.51 -8.45 -18.26
C ASP A 16 7.92 -7.46 -17.24
N CYS A 17 8.08 -7.74 -15.97
CA CYS A 17 7.47 -6.97 -14.89
C CYS A 17 8.45 -6.77 -13.74
N GLN A 18 8.54 -5.55 -13.25
CA GLN A 18 9.29 -5.28 -12.03
C GLN A 18 8.49 -5.75 -10.82
N ALA A 19 9.18 -6.38 -9.91
CA ALA A 19 8.62 -6.88 -8.65
C ALA A 19 9.60 -6.64 -7.52
N VAL A 20 9.06 -6.49 -6.31
CA VAL A 20 9.87 -6.30 -5.10
C VAL A 20 9.82 -7.59 -4.29
N MET A 21 10.98 -8.17 -4.03
CA MET A 21 11.09 -9.39 -3.22
C MET A 21 10.72 -9.10 -1.76
N VAL A 22 9.87 -9.93 -1.21
CA VAL A 22 9.38 -9.82 0.17
C VAL A 22 10.01 -10.93 1.02
N PRO A 23 10.58 -10.64 2.18
CA PRO A 23 10.67 -9.36 2.90
C PRO A 23 11.93 -8.52 2.59
N GLN A 24 12.80 -8.96 1.70
CA GLN A 24 14.11 -8.36 1.48
C GLN A 24 14.07 -6.95 0.89
N GLY A 25 13.02 -6.60 0.17
CA GLY A 25 12.87 -5.30 -0.46
C GLY A 25 13.68 -5.11 -1.75
N GLU A 26 14.30 -6.18 -2.26
CA GLU A 26 15.07 -6.13 -3.49
C GLU A 26 14.16 -6.07 -4.72
N THR A 27 14.41 -5.12 -5.62
CA THR A 27 13.69 -5.01 -6.88
C THR A 27 14.31 -5.93 -7.92
N VAL A 28 13.50 -6.78 -8.50
CA VAL A 28 13.91 -7.71 -9.56
C VAL A 28 12.98 -7.58 -10.75
N THR A 29 13.43 -8.01 -11.91
CA THR A 29 12.58 -8.12 -13.12
C THR A 29 12.18 -9.57 -13.30
N LEU A 30 10.90 -9.86 -13.23
CA LEU A 30 10.33 -11.17 -13.56
C LEU A 30 10.08 -11.19 -15.07
N PRO A 31 10.57 -12.21 -15.81
CA PRO A 31 10.44 -12.25 -17.26
C PRO A 31 9.03 -12.62 -17.72
N ALA A 32 8.68 -12.20 -18.93
CA ALA A 32 7.49 -12.66 -19.61
C ALA A 32 7.45 -14.20 -19.65
N GLY A 33 6.28 -14.79 -19.46
CA GLY A 33 6.12 -16.24 -19.38
C GLY A 33 6.40 -16.85 -18.01
N GLN A 34 6.84 -16.06 -17.03
CA GLN A 34 7.01 -16.54 -15.67
C GLN A 34 5.67 -17.00 -15.10
N ILE A 35 5.66 -18.19 -14.51
CA ILE A 35 4.46 -18.78 -13.87
C ILE A 35 4.57 -18.63 -12.37
N GLY A 36 3.43 -18.42 -11.73
CA GLY A 36 3.34 -18.34 -10.29
C GLY A 36 1.89 -18.30 -9.82
N TYR A 37 1.70 -17.90 -8.57
CA TYR A 37 0.38 -17.82 -7.94
C TYR A 37 0.20 -16.46 -7.28
N ILE A 38 -0.93 -15.81 -7.54
CA ILE A 38 -1.34 -14.61 -6.79
C ILE A 38 -1.85 -15.10 -5.43
N THR A 39 -1.16 -14.73 -4.36
CA THR A 39 -1.54 -15.11 -2.99
C THR A 39 -2.38 -14.06 -2.31
N GLN A 40 -2.25 -12.80 -2.73
CA GLN A 40 -2.99 -11.68 -2.18
C GLN A 40 -3.14 -10.58 -3.22
N ALA A 41 -4.33 -9.98 -3.29
CA ALA A 41 -4.64 -8.84 -4.15
C ALA A 41 -5.39 -7.81 -3.30
N LEU A 42 -4.65 -7.02 -2.53
CA LEU A 42 -5.19 -6.00 -1.63
C LEU A 42 -4.62 -4.63 -1.96
N GLY A 43 -5.48 -3.60 -1.89
CA GLY A 43 -5.05 -2.22 -2.06
C GLY A 43 -4.54 -1.88 -3.46
N GLY A 44 -4.94 -2.65 -4.48
CA GLY A 44 -4.52 -2.42 -5.86
C GLY A 44 -3.11 -2.91 -6.18
N SER A 45 -2.42 -3.56 -5.26
CA SER A 45 -1.15 -4.26 -5.52
C SER A 45 -1.32 -5.76 -5.35
N PHE A 46 -0.38 -6.53 -5.86
CA PHE A 46 -0.44 -8.00 -5.86
C PHE A 46 0.74 -8.57 -5.13
N THR A 47 0.50 -9.54 -4.25
CA THR A 47 1.55 -10.40 -3.72
C THR A 47 1.50 -11.72 -4.46
N VAL A 48 2.62 -12.12 -5.04
CA VAL A 48 2.72 -13.33 -5.87
C VAL A 48 3.80 -14.25 -5.34
N TYR A 49 3.56 -15.54 -5.49
CA TYR A 49 4.53 -16.58 -5.16
C TYR A 49 5.13 -17.14 -6.46
N VAL A 50 6.44 -17.04 -6.58
CA VAL A 50 7.20 -17.51 -7.74
C VAL A 50 8.45 -18.23 -7.26
N GLU A 51 8.61 -19.50 -7.65
CA GLU A 51 9.82 -20.31 -7.41
C GLU A 51 10.33 -20.29 -5.95
N GLY A 52 9.41 -20.36 -5.00
CA GLY A 52 9.77 -20.41 -3.58
C GLY A 52 9.89 -19.04 -2.90
N ASN A 53 9.69 -17.94 -3.63
CA ASN A 53 9.82 -16.59 -3.12
C ASN A 53 8.51 -15.82 -3.27
N LEU A 54 8.30 -14.84 -2.39
CA LEU A 54 7.20 -13.89 -2.48
C LEU A 54 7.69 -12.60 -3.11
N PHE A 55 6.88 -12.06 -4.00
CA PHE A 55 7.13 -10.78 -4.66
C PHE A 55 5.88 -9.92 -4.60
N ARG A 56 6.10 -8.62 -4.59
CA ARG A 56 5.05 -7.64 -4.69
C ARG A 56 5.10 -6.96 -6.04
N ILE A 57 3.97 -6.94 -6.74
CA ILE A 57 3.79 -6.27 -8.03
C ILE A 57 2.85 -5.09 -7.82
N ALA A 58 3.27 -3.91 -8.30
CA ALA A 58 2.47 -2.70 -8.21
C ALA A 58 1.18 -2.80 -9.04
N GLY A 59 0.12 -2.12 -8.59
CA GLY A 59 -1.16 -2.11 -9.30
C GLY A 59 -1.08 -1.57 -10.72
N GLY A 60 -0.15 -0.65 -10.99
CA GLY A 60 0.11 -0.14 -12.35
C GLY A 60 0.61 -1.20 -13.32
N ASP A 61 1.13 -2.31 -12.83
CA ASP A 61 1.59 -3.46 -13.61
C ASP A 61 0.58 -4.62 -13.62
N ALA A 62 -0.67 -4.37 -13.27
CA ALA A 62 -1.73 -5.38 -13.25
C ALA A 62 -1.91 -6.07 -14.61
N ASP A 63 -1.69 -5.34 -15.70
CA ASP A 63 -1.74 -5.87 -17.07
C ASP A 63 -0.76 -7.03 -17.29
N ALA A 64 0.42 -6.99 -16.65
CA ALA A 64 1.37 -8.09 -16.72
C ALA A 64 0.81 -9.40 -16.13
N LEU A 65 -0.13 -9.31 -15.20
CA LEU A 65 -0.84 -10.43 -14.59
C LEU A 65 -2.17 -10.77 -15.30
N GLY A 66 -2.48 -10.09 -16.40
CA GLY A 66 -3.78 -10.22 -17.07
C GLY A 66 -4.94 -9.61 -16.28
N LYS A 67 -4.66 -8.65 -15.39
CA LYS A 67 -5.64 -7.94 -14.57
C LYS A 67 -5.80 -6.51 -15.05
N GLU A 68 -6.93 -5.89 -14.71
CA GLU A 68 -7.14 -4.48 -14.98
C GLU A 68 -6.39 -3.62 -13.97
N PRO A 69 -5.66 -2.58 -14.43
CA PRO A 69 -5.04 -1.63 -13.52
C PRO A 69 -6.12 -0.83 -12.75
N PRO A 70 -5.78 -0.30 -11.56
CA PRO A 70 -6.71 0.51 -10.80
C PRO A 70 -7.13 1.74 -11.61
N ARG A 71 -8.39 2.17 -11.43
CA ARG A 71 -8.90 3.36 -12.09
C ARG A 71 -8.16 4.60 -11.62
N PRO A 72 -7.90 5.57 -12.52
CA PRO A 72 -7.34 6.86 -12.12
C PRO A 72 -8.22 7.55 -11.07
N ILE A 73 -7.59 8.22 -10.13
CA ILE A 73 -8.29 9.04 -9.15
C ILE A 73 -8.79 10.30 -9.86
N GLU A 74 -10.07 10.59 -9.75
CA GLU A 74 -10.67 11.79 -10.31
C GLU A 74 -10.74 12.88 -9.25
N LEU A 75 -10.40 14.10 -9.63
CA LEU A 75 -10.49 15.29 -8.80
C LEU A 75 -11.00 16.44 -9.64
N GLU A 76 -12.02 17.13 -9.16
CA GLU A 76 -12.56 18.31 -9.84
C GLU A 76 -11.57 19.48 -9.79
N ASP A 77 -11.61 20.32 -10.83
CA ASP A 77 -10.80 21.53 -10.87
C ASP A 77 -11.20 22.47 -9.72
N GLY A 78 -10.21 22.99 -9.02
CA GLY A 78 -10.44 23.88 -7.90
C GLY A 78 -10.85 23.19 -6.60
N ALA A 79 -10.64 21.89 -6.48
CA ALA A 79 -10.87 21.14 -5.25
C ALA A 79 -10.12 21.75 -4.05
N SER A 80 -10.78 21.77 -2.92
CA SER A 80 -10.20 22.27 -1.66
C SER A 80 -9.17 21.31 -1.05
N ASP A 81 -8.36 21.82 -0.13
CA ASP A 81 -7.42 20.99 0.62
C ASP A 81 -8.15 19.89 1.43
N ASP A 82 -9.35 20.18 1.94
CA ASP A 82 -10.17 19.20 2.64
C ASP A 82 -10.60 18.04 1.74
N GLU A 83 -10.94 18.33 0.48
CA GLU A 83 -11.29 17.29 -0.50
C GLU A 83 -10.08 16.43 -0.86
N VAL A 84 -8.91 17.04 -1.02
CA VAL A 84 -7.67 16.32 -1.28
C VAL A 84 -7.25 15.49 -0.06
N GLU A 85 -7.40 16.01 1.16
CA GLU A 85 -7.12 15.26 2.39
C GLU A 85 -7.98 14.01 2.50
N LYS A 86 -9.26 14.09 2.13
CA LYS A 86 -10.15 12.91 2.08
C LYS A 86 -9.61 11.84 1.12
N LEU A 87 -9.10 12.25 -0.04
CA LEU A 87 -8.47 11.34 -0.99
C LEU A 87 -7.19 10.73 -0.41
N VAL A 88 -6.40 11.51 0.33
CA VAL A 88 -5.21 11.00 1.04
C VAL A 88 -5.61 9.87 2.00
N TRP A 89 -6.64 10.08 2.82
CA TRP A 89 -7.13 9.04 3.73
C TRP A 89 -7.67 7.82 2.99
N GLN A 90 -8.38 8.02 1.88
CA GLN A 90 -8.86 6.90 1.04
C GLN A 90 -7.69 6.08 0.47
N GLN A 91 -6.65 6.75 -0.01
CA GLN A 91 -5.44 6.08 -0.52
C GLN A 91 -4.69 5.33 0.59
N LEU A 92 -4.58 5.92 1.78
CA LEU A 92 -3.97 5.25 2.94
C LEU A 92 -4.72 3.96 3.32
N ARG A 93 -6.04 3.93 3.16
CA ARG A 93 -6.85 2.71 3.38
C ARG A 93 -6.61 1.62 2.32
N THR A 94 -5.93 1.93 1.25
CA THR A 94 -5.50 0.94 0.25
C THR A 94 -4.09 0.42 0.48
N CYS A 95 -3.39 0.93 1.51
CA CYS A 95 -2.07 0.47 1.91
C CYS A 95 -2.22 -0.55 3.05
N PHE A 96 -1.67 -1.74 2.86
CA PHE A 96 -1.81 -2.85 3.81
C PHE A 96 -0.46 -3.21 4.42
N ASP A 97 -0.48 -3.57 5.70
CA ASP A 97 0.70 -4.14 6.33
C ASP A 97 1.03 -5.48 5.66
N PRO A 98 2.32 -5.76 5.39
CA PRO A 98 2.70 -6.99 4.69
C PRO A 98 2.44 -8.27 5.47
N GLU A 99 2.42 -8.20 6.78
CA GLU A 99 2.23 -9.36 7.67
C GLU A 99 0.78 -9.49 8.16
N ILE A 100 0.12 -8.35 8.37
CA ILE A 100 -1.25 -8.30 8.85
C ILE A 100 -2.14 -7.78 7.71
N PRO A 101 -3.11 -8.55 7.20
CA PRO A 101 -3.91 -8.16 6.04
C PRO A 101 -4.97 -7.11 6.37
N ILE A 102 -4.55 -6.05 7.03
CA ILE A 102 -5.37 -4.91 7.44
C ILE A 102 -4.66 -3.63 6.98
N ASN A 103 -5.43 -2.64 6.54
CA ASN A 103 -4.85 -1.39 6.08
C ASN A 103 -4.23 -0.58 7.22
N VAL A 104 -3.29 0.28 6.86
CA VAL A 104 -2.50 1.06 7.82
C VAL A 104 -3.33 2.02 8.67
N VAL A 105 -4.46 2.48 8.16
CA VAL A 105 -5.37 3.37 8.90
C VAL A 105 -6.07 2.60 10.02
N GLU A 106 -6.66 1.45 9.71
CA GLU A 106 -7.35 0.61 10.68
C GLU A 106 -6.40 0.00 11.71
N LEU A 107 -5.13 -0.24 11.34
CA LEU A 107 -4.10 -0.66 12.27
C LEU A 107 -3.65 0.44 13.24
N GLY A 108 -4.00 1.71 12.97
CA GLY A 108 -3.54 2.82 13.78
C GLY A 108 -2.09 3.19 13.56
N LEU A 109 -1.54 2.88 12.38
CA LEU A 109 -0.15 3.18 12.02
C LEU A 109 0.05 4.62 11.54
N VAL A 110 -1.02 5.31 11.15
CA VAL A 110 -0.96 6.69 10.67
C VAL A 110 -1.20 7.64 11.84
N TYR A 111 -0.19 8.45 12.16
CA TYR A 111 -0.25 9.36 13.31
C TYR A 111 -0.66 10.78 12.93
N ASP A 112 -0.26 11.24 11.75
CA ASP A 112 -0.60 12.58 11.29
C ASP A 112 -0.59 12.66 9.76
N VAL A 113 -1.48 13.51 9.24
CA VAL A 113 -1.57 13.83 7.81
C VAL A 113 -1.72 15.33 7.68
N SER A 114 -0.89 15.95 6.86
CA SER A 114 -1.00 17.37 6.53
C SER A 114 -0.71 17.62 5.06
N LEU A 115 -1.24 18.73 4.55
CA LEU A 115 -1.05 19.18 3.18
C LEU A 115 -0.48 20.59 3.18
N GLU A 116 0.48 20.84 2.29
CA GLU A 116 0.92 22.18 1.90
C GLU A 116 0.58 22.42 0.44
N SER A 117 -0.02 23.54 0.13
CA SER A 117 -0.31 23.96 -1.24
C SER A 117 0.44 25.23 -1.58
N ASN A 118 0.91 25.33 -2.83
CA ASN A 118 1.50 26.54 -3.36
C ASN A 118 0.45 27.39 -4.10
N ASP A 119 0.85 28.56 -4.60
CA ASP A 119 -0.02 29.49 -5.31
C ASP A 119 -0.61 28.92 -6.61
N ASP A 120 0.04 27.91 -7.21
CA ASP A 120 -0.41 27.22 -8.42
C ASP A 120 -1.37 26.05 -8.13
N GLY A 121 -1.72 25.82 -6.86
CA GLY A 121 -2.58 24.72 -6.45
C GLY A 121 -1.88 23.36 -6.43
N VAL A 122 -0.56 23.33 -6.55
CA VAL A 122 0.23 22.11 -6.41
C VAL A 122 0.46 21.82 -4.94
N ARG A 123 0.24 20.58 -4.54
CA ARG A 123 0.26 20.14 -3.15
C ARG A 123 1.41 19.19 -2.85
N LYS A 124 1.89 19.28 -1.62
CA LYS A 124 2.76 18.30 -1.01
C LYS A 124 2.05 17.69 0.19
N ALA A 125 2.00 16.38 0.23
CA ALA A 125 1.40 15.64 1.34
C ALA A 125 2.49 15.21 2.33
N TYR A 126 2.22 15.36 3.61
CA TYR A 126 3.09 14.89 4.71
C TYR A 126 2.32 13.86 5.51
N VAL A 127 2.91 12.71 5.70
CA VAL A 127 2.35 11.63 6.51
C VAL A 127 3.38 11.20 7.55
N LYS A 128 2.97 11.20 8.82
CA LYS A 128 3.72 10.55 9.89
C LYS A 128 3.07 9.23 10.21
N MET A 129 3.83 8.16 10.13
CA MET A 129 3.36 6.81 10.41
C MET A 129 4.40 5.98 11.14
N THR A 130 3.96 4.87 11.69
CA THR A 130 4.82 3.92 12.39
C THR A 130 4.66 2.52 11.81
N LEU A 131 5.38 1.57 12.39
CA LEU A 131 5.31 0.15 12.05
C LEU A 131 4.86 -0.65 13.26
N THR A 132 4.29 -1.83 13.03
CA THR A 132 3.90 -2.76 14.09
C THR A 132 5.10 -3.32 14.86
N ALA A 133 6.28 -3.35 14.22
CA ALA A 133 7.53 -3.74 14.86
C ALA A 133 8.70 -2.89 14.34
N PRO A 134 9.50 -2.28 15.24
CA PRO A 134 10.72 -1.57 14.84
C PRO A 134 11.73 -2.55 14.20
N GLY A 135 12.44 -2.08 13.17
CA GLY A 135 13.47 -2.89 12.51
C GLY A 135 12.93 -3.96 11.55
N CYS A 136 11.63 -3.92 11.23
CA CYS A 136 11.07 -4.74 10.17
C CYS A 136 11.61 -4.25 8.82
N GLY A 137 12.24 -5.13 8.03
CA GLY A 137 12.75 -4.81 6.68
C GLY A 137 11.65 -4.43 5.68
N MET A 138 10.39 -4.52 6.07
CA MET A 138 9.22 -4.16 5.28
C MET A 138 8.85 -2.68 5.37
N GLY A 139 9.47 -1.91 6.28
CA GLY A 139 9.16 -0.49 6.47
C GLY A 139 9.38 0.34 5.22
N ASP A 140 10.48 0.13 4.53
CA ASP A 140 10.79 0.86 3.30
C ASP A 140 9.80 0.54 2.17
N ILE A 141 9.36 -0.70 2.07
CA ILE A 141 8.35 -1.13 1.09
C ILE A 141 7.02 -0.45 1.37
N LEU A 142 6.62 -0.40 2.63
CA LEU A 142 5.36 0.24 3.03
C LEU A 142 5.41 1.75 2.79
N VAL A 143 6.52 2.41 3.13
CA VAL A 143 6.73 3.84 2.86
C VAL A 143 6.65 4.14 1.37
N ASP A 144 7.30 3.35 0.53
CA ASP A 144 7.26 3.52 -0.92
C ASP A 144 5.86 3.28 -1.49
N ASP A 145 5.11 2.32 -0.95
CA ASP A 145 3.73 2.07 -1.35
C ASP A 145 2.82 3.26 -1.02
N VAL A 146 2.93 3.77 0.21
CA VAL A 146 2.19 4.95 0.64
C VAL A 146 2.52 6.17 -0.23
N ARG A 147 3.81 6.44 -0.41
CA ARG A 147 4.27 7.57 -1.24
C ARG A 147 3.71 7.48 -2.66
N THR A 148 3.87 6.34 -3.31
CA THR A 148 3.42 6.13 -4.69
C THR A 148 1.92 6.32 -4.82
N LYS A 149 1.14 5.79 -3.88
CA LYS A 149 -0.32 5.91 -3.91
C LYS A 149 -0.81 7.34 -3.65
N LEU A 150 -0.14 8.09 -2.78
CA LEU A 150 -0.49 9.49 -2.53
C LEU A 150 -0.15 10.38 -3.73
N GLU A 151 0.95 10.11 -4.42
CA GLU A 151 1.35 10.83 -5.62
C GLU A 151 0.46 10.54 -6.84
N LEU A 152 -0.40 9.52 -6.78
CA LEU A 152 -1.45 9.29 -7.78
C LEU A 152 -2.63 10.26 -7.66
N ILE A 153 -2.77 10.94 -6.52
CA ILE A 153 -3.83 11.94 -6.35
C ILE A 153 -3.52 13.15 -7.21
N PRO A 154 -4.45 13.58 -8.08
CA PRO A 154 -4.26 14.82 -8.86
C PRO A 154 -3.94 15.99 -7.93
N THR A 155 -3.04 16.87 -8.36
CA THR A 155 -2.47 18.01 -7.62
C THR A 155 -1.45 17.68 -6.53
N VAL A 156 -1.34 16.45 -6.08
CA VAL A 156 -0.27 16.02 -5.16
C VAL A 156 0.96 15.65 -5.98
N ALA A 157 1.92 16.57 -6.03
CA ALA A 157 3.17 16.38 -6.79
C ALA A 157 4.22 15.57 -6.02
N GLU A 158 4.16 15.62 -4.69
CA GLU A 158 5.13 14.97 -3.82
C GLU A 158 4.45 14.52 -2.53
N ALA A 159 4.82 13.35 -2.05
CA ALA A 159 4.44 12.86 -0.74
C ALA A 159 5.69 12.57 0.09
N ASP A 160 5.73 13.13 1.28
CA ASP A 160 6.79 12.90 2.29
C ASP A 160 6.21 12.00 3.38
N VAL A 161 6.74 10.80 3.48
CA VAL A 161 6.31 9.82 4.47
C VAL A 161 7.42 9.63 5.49
N ASP A 162 7.17 10.03 6.72
CA ASP A 162 8.11 9.97 7.83
C ASP A 162 7.74 8.82 8.77
N LEU A 163 8.69 7.91 8.99
CA LEU A 163 8.55 6.82 9.97
C LEU A 163 8.97 7.32 11.34
N VAL A 164 8.04 7.27 12.28
CA VAL A 164 8.27 7.65 13.68
C VAL A 164 7.96 6.45 14.58
N PHE A 165 8.73 6.32 15.67
CA PHE A 165 8.59 5.22 16.63
C PHE A 165 8.25 5.71 18.04
N ASP A 166 7.89 6.97 18.16
CA ASP A 166 7.42 7.58 19.40
C ASP A 166 6.12 8.36 19.15
N PRO A 167 5.02 7.97 19.77
CA PRO A 167 4.86 6.82 20.65
C PRO A 167 4.98 5.48 19.90
N PRO A 168 5.46 4.40 20.57
CA PRO A 168 5.49 3.08 19.93
C PRO A 168 4.08 2.55 19.70
N TRP A 169 3.90 1.87 18.58
CA TRP A 169 2.62 1.24 18.28
C TRP A 169 2.30 0.10 19.25
N ASN A 170 1.03 -0.03 19.59
CA ASN A 170 0.49 -1.17 20.33
C ASN A 170 -0.92 -1.52 19.83
N HIS A 171 -1.40 -2.69 20.20
CA HIS A 171 -2.69 -3.23 19.74
C HIS A 171 -3.90 -2.34 20.10
N SER A 172 -3.80 -1.52 21.14
CA SER A 172 -4.90 -0.62 21.51
C SER A 172 -5.14 0.50 20.50
N MET A 173 -4.17 0.76 19.62
CA MET A 173 -4.26 1.76 18.56
C MET A 173 -5.09 1.30 17.37
N MET A 174 -5.33 -0.01 17.27
CA MET A 174 -6.16 -0.58 16.19
C MET A 174 -7.61 -0.12 16.35
N SER A 175 -8.31 0.05 15.21
CA SER A 175 -9.75 0.25 15.21
C SER A 175 -10.47 -0.99 15.76
N ASP A 176 -11.72 -0.82 16.20
CA ASP A 176 -12.53 -1.95 16.67
C ASP A 176 -12.74 -3.00 15.59
N ALA A 177 -12.91 -2.56 14.32
CA ALA A 177 -13.01 -3.47 13.18
C ALA A 177 -11.73 -4.30 13.00
N ALA A 178 -10.56 -3.68 13.10
CA ALA A 178 -9.28 -4.36 13.00
C ALA A 178 -9.06 -5.35 14.15
N LYS A 179 -9.42 -4.96 15.37
CA LYS A 179 -9.37 -5.87 16.54
C LYS A 179 -10.28 -7.07 16.36
N LEU A 180 -11.47 -6.86 15.80
CA LEU A 180 -12.40 -7.95 15.52
C LEU A 180 -11.86 -8.92 14.48
N GLU A 181 -11.29 -8.40 13.38
CA GLU A 181 -10.70 -9.23 12.34
C GLU A 181 -9.49 -10.04 12.81
N THR A 182 -8.71 -9.49 13.72
CA THR A 182 -7.54 -10.17 14.30
C THR A 182 -7.87 -11.02 15.51
N GLY A 183 -9.13 -11.04 15.96
CA GLY A 183 -9.56 -11.80 17.14
C GLY A 183 -9.09 -11.20 18.46
N MET A 184 -8.84 -9.90 18.51
CA MET A 184 -8.34 -9.18 19.70
C MET A 184 -9.41 -8.41 20.47
N LEU A 185 -10.68 -8.55 20.11
CA LEU A 185 -11.82 -8.02 20.89
C LEU A 185 -12.28 -9.04 21.91
#